data_179931d83a06c2b098b611e0baa439ee
#
_entry.id   179931d83a06c2b098b611e0baa439ee
#
_cell.length_a   1.000
_cell.length_b   1.000
_cell.length_c   1.000
_cell.angle_alpha   90.00
_cell.angle_beta   90.00
_cell.angle_gamma   90.00
#
_symmetry.space_group_name_H-M   'P 1'
#
loop_
_entity.id
_entity.type
_entity.pdbx_description
1 polymer ?
#
loop_
_entity_poly.entity_id
_entity_poly.type
_entity_poly.pdbx_seq_one_letter_code
_entity_poly.pdbx_strand_id
1 'polypeptide(L)'
;MRNIWIIAKREFKGYFATPLALVFIVIFLALTGAFAFYVGGFFSRGYADLSPFFAYHPWLFLLLVPAIGMRLWAEERKTGTIELLMTLPVSTLDAVPGKFLAAWAFCGLALALTFPMWITVNVLGDPDNGIILASYIGSFVMAGAFLAISACISSLTKNQVIAFIIAATVCFLFTMSGAQLVLNFFQGWAPGVFVDALRSMSFLTHFQAVTQGVIDIKDVVFFGSLIVMWLFLNIIAVEINKGR
;
A
#
# COMPACT_ATOMS: atom_id res chain seq x y z
N MET A 1 -13.95 19.10 -4.46
CA MET A 1 -14.42 17.83 -3.84
C MET A 1 -15.35 17.02 -4.73
N ARG A 2 -16.34 17.62 -5.42
CA ARG A 2 -17.26 16.87 -6.31
C ARG A 2 -16.55 16.17 -7.46
N ASN A 3 -15.55 16.78 -8.06
CA ASN A 3 -14.80 16.21 -9.19
C ASN A 3 -13.93 15.02 -8.75
N ILE A 4 -13.28 15.10 -7.58
CA ILE A 4 -12.48 14.00 -7.00
C ILE A 4 -13.33 12.73 -6.88
N TRP A 5 -14.55 12.86 -6.33
CA TRP A 5 -15.45 11.72 -6.16
C TRP A 5 -15.96 11.12 -7.48
N ILE A 6 -16.24 11.98 -8.47
CA ILE A 6 -16.66 11.54 -9.81
C ILE A 6 -15.53 10.73 -10.46
N ILE A 7 -14.29 11.23 -10.39
CA ILE A 7 -13.10 10.55 -10.91
C ILE A 7 -12.90 9.23 -10.18
N ALA A 8 -12.89 9.25 -8.84
CA ALA A 8 -12.70 8.06 -8.04
C ALA A 8 -13.72 6.96 -8.38
N LYS A 9 -15.00 7.32 -8.52
CA LYS A 9 -16.05 6.37 -8.87
C LYS A 9 -15.89 5.80 -10.29
N ARG A 10 -15.48 6.63 -11.26
CA ARG A 10 -15.20 6.20 -12.63
C ARG A 10 -14.03 5.23 -12.67
N GLU A 11 -12.92 5.60 -12.07
CA GLU A 11 -11.68 4.80 -12.02
C GLU A 11 -11.93 3.47 -11.29
N PHE A 12 -12.63 3.51 -10.14
CA PHE A 12 -12.95 2.30 -9.39
C PHE A 12 -13.79 1.30 -10.22
N LYS A 13 -14.79 1.79 -10.95
CA LYS A 13 -15.56 0.95 -11.88
C LYS A 13 -14.68 0.40 -13.02
N GLY A 14 -13.73 1.20 -13.50
CA GLY A 14 -12.78 0.82 -14.54
C GLY A 14 -11.92 -0.39 -14.16
N TYR A 15 -11.58 -0.57 -12.89
CA TYR A 15 -10.86 -1.75 -12.43
C TYR A 15 -11.60 -3.05 -12.76
N PHE A 16 -12.93 -3.08 -12.59
CA PHE A 16 -13.77 -4.27 -12.83
C PHE A 16 -14.16 -4.44 -14.29
N ALA A 17 -13.90 -3.47 -15.14
CA ALA A 17 -14.09 -3.61 -16.60
C ALA A 17 -13.05 -4.53 -17.25
N THR A 18 -11.95 -4.82 -16.53
CA THR A 18 -10.90 -5.71 -17.01
C THR A 18 -10.76 -6.92 -16.07
N PRO A 19 -10.42 -8.12 -16.57
CA PRO A 19 -10.22 -9.30 -15.73
C PRO A 19 -9.04 -9.15 -14.76
N LEU A 20 -8.17 -8.16 -14.95
CA LEU A 20 -6.98 -7.90 -14.14
C LEU A 20 -7.30 -7.67 -12.66
N ALA A 21 -8.38 -6.97 -12.35
CA ALA A 21 -8.80 -6.75 -10.97
C ALA A 21 -9.17 -8.05 -10.27
N LEU A 22 -9.91 -8.94 -10.95
CA LEU A 22 -10.26 -10.24 -10.40
C LEU A 22 -9.01 -11.12 -10.17
N VAL A 23 -8.09 -11.14 -11.16
CA VAL A 23 -6.82 -11.86 -11.03
C VAL A 23 -6.02 -11.35 -9.83
N PHE A 24 -5.95 -10.02 -9.66
CA PHE A 24 -5.26 -9.42 -8.52
C PHE A 24 -5.88 -9.84 -7.17
N ILE A 25 -7.21 -9.78 -7.04
CA ILE A 25 -7.91 -10.18 -5.81
C ILE A 25 -7.66 -11.67 -5.54
N VAL A 26 -7.77 -12.54 -6.55
CA VAL A 26 -7.53 -13.98 -6.39
C VAL A 26 -6.10 -14.25 -5.94
N ILE A 27 -5.10 -13.61 -6.57
CA ILE A 27 -3.69 -13.77 -6.18
C ILE A 27 -3.49 -13.27 -4.74
N PHE A 28 -4.04 -12.11 -4.39
CA PHE A 28 -3.92 -11.56 -3.04
C PHE A 28 -4.52 -12.52 -1.99
N LEU A 29 -5.75 -13.00 -2.20
CA LEU A 29 -6.41 -13.92 -1.28
C LEU A 29 -5.67 -15.27 -1.18
N ALA A 30 -5.23 -15.81 -2.32
CA ALA A 30 -4.49 -17.08 -2.35
C ALA A 30 -3.15 -16.97 -1.63
N LEU A 31 -2.37 -15.91 -1.89
CA LEU A 31 -1.08 -15.69 -1.24
C LEU A 31 -1.25 -15.41 0.26
N THR A 32 -2.20 -14.57 0.64
CA THR A 32 -2.46 -14.26 2.05
C THR A 32 -2.86 -15.53 2.81
N GLY A 33 -3.74 -16.35 2.24
CA GLY A 33 -4.10 -17.65 2.81
C GLY A 33 -2.92 -18.62 2.88
N ALA A 34 -2.16 -18.75 1.79
CA ALA A 34 -1.00 -19.61 1.75
C ALA A 34 0.06 -19.21 2.79
N PHE A 35 0.38 -17.93 2.90
CA PHE A 35 1.33 -17.45 3.91
C PHE A 35 0.80 -17.65 5.33
N ALA A 36 -0.47 -17.39 5.61
CA ALA A 36 -1.03 -17.59 6.93
C ALA A 36 -1.03 -19.07 7.35
N PHE A 37 -1.50 -19.96 6.47
CA PHE A 37 -1.70 -21.38 6.81
C PHE A 37 -0.42 -22.18 6.76
N TYR A 38 0.40 -22.05 5.69
CA TYR A 38 1.59 -22.86 5.49
C TYR A 38 2.84 -22.26 6.14
N VAL A 39 3.16 -20.99 5.84
CA VAL A 39 4.40 -20.36 6.33
C VAL A 39 4.23 -19.90 7.77
N GLY A 40 3.10 -19.26 8.09
CA GLY A 40 2.77 -18.78 9.43
C GLY A 40 2.36 -19.87 10.41
N GLY A 41 2.05 -21.08 9.90
CA GLY A 41 1.70 -22.22 10.74
C GLY A 41 0.44 -21.98 11.59
N PHE A 42 -0.56 -21.31 11.03
CA PHE A 42 -1.77 -20.88 11.76
C PHE A 42 -2.38 -22.00 12.63
N PHE A 43 -2.59 -23.19 12.06
CA PHE A 43 -3.16 -24.31 12.79
C PHE A 43 -2.16 -25.01 13.74
N SER A 44 -0.87 -25.00 13.42
CA SER A 44 0.14 -25.71 14.22
C SER A 44 0.52 -24.98 15.52
N ARG A 45 0.19 -23.69 15.61
CA ARG A 45 0.49 -22.87 16.81
C ARG A 45 -0.42 -23.17 18.00
N GLY A 46 -1.64 -23.67 17.78
CA GLY A 46 -2.60 -23.96 18.83
C GLY A 46 -3.19 -22.72 19.52
N TYR A 47 -2.97 -21.52 18.98
CA TYR A 47 -3.53 -20.27 19.47
C TYR A 47 -4.47 -19.66 18.43
N ALA A 48 -5.62 -19.15 18.89
CA ALA A 48 -6.57 -18.41 18.07
C ALA A 48 -6.09 -16.96 17.90
N ASP A 49 -5.13 -16.75 16.98
CA ASP A 49 -4.46 -15.47 16.75
C ASP A 49 -4.21 -15.25 15.26
N LEU A 50 -4.45 -14.03 14.77
CA LEU A 50 -4.19 -13.61 13.39
C LEU A 50 -2.83 -12.92 13.19
N SER A 51 -1.94 -12.91 14.19
CA SER A 51 -0.59 -12.36 14.05
C SER A 51 0.17 -12.96 12.85
N PRO A 52 0.12 -14.28 12.57
CA PRO A 52 0.74 -14.86 11.39
C PRO A 52 0.17 -14.34 10.07
N PHE A 53 -1.12 -14.05 10.04
CA PHE A 53 -1.79 -13.51 8.88
C PHE A 53 -1.30 -12.07 8.57
N PHE A 54 -1.27 -11.20 9.57
CA PHE A 54 -0.85 -9.81 9.39
C PHE A 54 0.66 -9.65 9.19
N ALA A 55 1.49 -10.51 9.76
CA ALA A 55 2.95 -10.45 9.66
C ALA A 55 3.45 -10.46 8.20
N TYR A 56 2.71 -11.05 7.28
CA TYR A 56 3.06 -11.13 5.87
C TYR A 56 2.47 -10.01 5.00
N HIS A 57 1.56 -9.17 5.53
CA HIS A 57 0.98 -8.07 4.75
C HIS A 57 2.00 -7.08 4.19
N PRO A 58 3.05 -6.64 4.94
CA PRO A 58 4.06 -5.75 4.37
C PRO A 58 4.75 -6.34 3.13
N TRP A 59 5.03 -7.64 3.15
CA TRP A 59 5.69 -8.36 2.06
C TRP A 59 4.78 -8.56 0.84
N LEU A 60 3.51 -8.87 1.08
CA LEU A 60 2.52 -9.00 0.02
C LEU A 60 2.25 -7.64 -0.64
N PHE A 61 2.10 -6.59 0.16
CA PHE A 61 1.87 -5.24 -0.33
C PHE A 61 3.08 -4.69 -1.09
N LEU A 62 4.29 -5.08 -0.72
CA LEU A 62 5.51 -4.70 -1.42
C LEU A 62 5.48 -5.04 -2.92
N LEU A 63 4.85 -6.13 -3.30
CA LEU A 63 4.72 -6.56 -4.68
C LEU A 63 3.37 -6.16 -5.28
N LEU A 64 2.29 -6.42 -4.56
CA LEU A 64 0.94 -6.31 -5.12
C LEU A 64 0.47 -4.85 -5.24
N VAL A 65 0.79 -3.99 -4.27
CA VAL A 65 0.35 -2.58 -4.34
C VAL A 65 1.08 -1.80 -5.44
N PRO A 66 2.41 -1.92 -5.63
CA PRO A 66 3.07 -1.34 -6.80
C PRO A 66 2.56 -1.86 -8.14
N ALA A 67 2.09 -3.11 -8.22
CA ALA A 67 1.48 -3.65 -9.42
C ALA A 67 0.14 -2.97 -9.79
N ILE A 68 -0.61 -2.48 -8.78
CA ILE A 68 -1.78 -1.62 -9.02
C ILE A 68 -1.33 -0.21 -9.39
N GLY A 69 -0.42 0.35 -8.59
CA GLY A 69 0.02 1.74 -8.69
C GLY A 69 0.73 2.06 -10.01
N MET A 70 1.47 1.09 -10.58
CA MET A 70 2.20 1.28 -11.84
C MET A 70 1.31 1.70 -13.01
N ARG A 71 0.02 1.34 -12.98
CA ARG A 71 -0.91 1.60 -14.09
C ARG A 71 -1.59 2.96 -14.00
N LEU A 72 -1.60 3.59 -12.83
CA LEU A 72 -2.39 4.81 -12.56
C LEU A 72 -2.10 5.96 -13.52
N TRP A 73 -0.83 6.12 -13.93
CA TRP A 73 -0.39 7.16 -14.83
C TRP A 73 0.38 6.64 -16.05
N ALA A 74 1.23 5.62 -15.87
CA ALA A 74 2.08 5.13 -16.94
C ALA A 74 1.26 4.54 -18.11
N GLU A 75 0.10 3.97 -17.86
CA GLU A 75 -0.81 3.47 -18.89
C GLU A 75 -1.40 4.62 -19.72
N GLU A 76 -1.90 5.68 -19.06
CA GLU A 76 -2.45 6.86 -19.74
C GLU A 76 -1.38 7.61 -20.52
N ARG A 77 -0.17 7.68 -20.00
CA ARG A 77 0.97 8.29 -20.72
C ARG A 77 1.40 7.45 -21.92
N LYS A 78 1.33 6.12 -21.82
CA LYS A 78 1.65 5.21 -22.92
C LYS A 78 0.63 5.29 -24.06
N THR A 79 -0.66 5.43 -23.71
CA THR A 79 -1.77 5.50 -24.67
C THR A 79 -2.07 6.90 -25.18
N GLY A 80 -1.42 7.94 -24.62
CA GLY A 80 -1.69 9.35 -24.95
C GLY A 80 -3.01 9.89 -24.36
N THR A 81 -3.74 9.09 -23.59
CA THR A 81 -5.02 9.50 -22.99
C THR A 81 -4.87 10.55 -21.89
N ILE A 82 -3.66 10.75 -21.39
CA ILE A 82 -3.36 11.83 -20.43
C ILE A 82 -3.66 13.21 -21.05
N GLU A 83 -3.40 13.42 -22.34
CA GLU A 83 -3.69 14.66 -23.04
C GLU A 83 -5.20 14.93 -23.08
N LEU A 84 -6.01 13.90 -23.33
CA LEU A 84 -7.47 13.99 -23.27
C LEU A 84 -7.97 14.32 -21.87
N LEU A 85 -7.37 13.74 -20.84
CA LEU A 85 -7.71 14.05 -19.45
C LEU A 85 -7.41 15.52 -19.13
N MET A 86 -6.36 16.10 -19.74
CA MET A 86 -5.94 17.47 -19.51
C MET A 86 -6.75 18.50 -20.32
N THR A 87 -7.46 18.10 -21.38
CA THR A 87 -8.42 18.97 -22.09
C THR A 87 -9.76 19.10 -21.38
N LEU A 88 -10.05 18.18 -20.46
CA LEU A 88 -11.22 18.28 -19.61
C LEU A 88 -11.04 19.40 -18.55
N PRO A 89 -12.13 20.04 -18.09
CA PRO A 89 -12.08 21.04 -17.03
C PRO A 89 -11.83 20.40 -15.64
N VAL A 90 -10.77 19.61 -15.53
CA VAL A 90 -10.37 18.89 -14.32
C VAL A 90 -8.95 19.32 -13.95
N SER A 91 -8.78 19.78 -12.70
CA SER A 91 -7.47 20.13 -12.18
C SER A 91 -6.67 18.87 -11.82
N THR A 92 -5.33 18.96 -11.86
CA THR A 92 -4.44 17.91 -11.32
C THR A 92 -4.69 17.64 -9.84
N LEU A 93 -5.07 18.68 -9.09
CA LEU A 93 -5.46 18.59 -7.70
C LEU A 93 -6.73 17.74 -7.48
N ASP A 94 -7.59 17.60 -8.51
CA ASP A 94 -8.75 16.70 -8.46
C ASP A 94 -8.41 15.31 -9.00
N ALA A 95 -7.59 15.24 -10.07
CA ALA A 95 -7.27 14.00 -10.76
C ALA A 95 -6.39 13.06 -9.91
N VAL A 96 -5.32 13.59 -9.30
CA VAL A 96 -4.39 12.77 -8.50
C VAL A 96 -5.05 12.14 -7.29
N PRO A 97 -5.74 12.90 -6.40
CA PRO A 97 -6.45 12.28 -5.29
C PRO A 97 -7.60 11.38 -5.74
N GLY A 98 -8.30 11.72 -6.83
CA GLY A 98 -9.38 10.89 -7.35
C GLY A 98 -8.93 9.49 -7.79
N LYS A 99 -7.83 9.41 -8.55
CA LYS A 99 -7.21 8.14 -8.95
C LYS A 99 -6.65 7.37 -7.76
N PHE A 100 -5.97 8.05 -6.86
CA PHE A 100 -5.44 7.45 -5.64
C PHE A 100 -6.55 6.82 -4.80
N LEU A 101 -7.63 7.55 -4.53
CA LEU A 101 -8.77 7.05 -3.74
C LEU A 101 -9.44 5.83 -4.38
N ALA A 102 -9.56 5.80 -5.72
CA ALA A 102 -10.09 4.63 -6.42
C ALA A 102 -9.23 3.39 -6.21
N ALA A 103 -7.92 3.52 -6.39
CA ALA A 103 -6.97 2.41 -6.21
C ALA A 103 -6.86 2.00 -4.74
N TRP A 104 -6.90 2.95 -3.82
CA TRP A 104 -6.88 2.68 -2.38
C TRP A 104 -8.16 1.97 -1.92
N ALA A 105 -9.32 2.40 -2.42
CA ALA A 105 -10.58 1.69 -2.17
C ALA A 105 -10.56 0.26 -2.74
N PHE A 106 -9.89 0.04 -3.88
CA PHE A 106 -9.70 -1.30 -4.44
C PHE A 106 -8.82 -2.19 -3.53
N CYS A 107 -7.71 -1.65 -2.99
CA CYS A 107 -6.91 -2.34 -1.98
C CYS A 107 -7.74 -2.66 -0.72
N GLY A 108 -8.57 -1.70 -0.27
CA GLY A 108 -9.50 -1.89 0.85
C GLY A 108 -10.52 -2.99 0.60
N LEU A 109 -11.06 -3.09 -0.63
CA LEU A 109 -11.97 -4.17 -1.01
C LEU A 109 -11.26 -5.53 -0.97
N ALA A 110 -10.05 -5.63 -1.54
CA ALA A 110 -9.26 -6.86 -1.50
C ALA A 110 -8.99 -7.30 -0.04
N LEU A 111 -8.64 -6.35 0.83
CA LEU A 111 -8.44 -6.59 2.25
C LEU A 111 -9.75 -7.00 2.95
N ALA A 112 -10.88 -6.36 2.64
CA ALA A 112 -12.18 -6.70 3.20
C ALA A 112 -12.62 -8.13 2.82
N LEU A 113 -12.25 -8.62 1.64
CA LEU A 113 -12.52 -9.99 1.20
C LEU A 113 -11.75 -11.06 2.02
N THR A 114 -10.76 -10.67 2.83
CA THR A 114 -10.09 -11.57 3.80
C THR A 114 -10.87 -11.73 5.11
N PHE A 115 -12.03 -11.06 5.26
CA PHE A 115 -12.87 -11.12 6.47
C PHE A 115 -13.23 -12.55 6.92
N PRO A 116 -13.38 -13.57 6.04
CA PRO A 116 -13.56 -14.95 6.48
C PRO A 116 -12.49 -15.46 7.45
N MET A 117 -11.25 -14.94 7.36
CA MET A 117 -10.17 -15.27 8.31
C MET A 117 -10.50 -14.78 9.73
N TRP A 118 -11.13 -13.60 9.83
CA TRP A 118 -11.59 -13.08 11.13
C TRP A 118 -12.69 -13.94 11.73
N ILE A 119 -13.65 -14.39 10.91
CA ILE A 119 -14.67 -15.34 11.38
C ILE A 119 -14.03 -16.65 11.85
N THR A 120 -13.11 -17.19 11.03
CA THR A 120 -12.45 -18.46 11.34
C THR A 120 -11.75 -18.44 12.69
N VAL A 121 -11.00 -17.37 12.99
CA VAL A 121 -10.27 -17.29 14.27
C VAL A 121 -11.21 -17.18 15.47
N ASN A 122 -12.35 -16.48 15.33
CA ASN A 122 -13.37 -16.40 16.40
C ASN A 122 -14.14 -17.70 16.60
N VAL A 123 -14.24 -18.56 15.59
CA VAL A 123 -14.82 -19.91 15.73
C VAL A 123 -13.84 -20.87 16.40
N LEU A 124 -12.54 -20.67 16.19
CA LEU A 124 -11.50 -21.54 16.75
C LEU A 124 -11.12 -21.21 18.21
N GLY A 125 -11.42 -19.99 18.66
CA GLY A 125 -11.09 -19.58 20.02
C GLY A 125 -11.61 -18.18 20.34
N ASP A 126 -10.98 -17.51 21.32
CA ASP A 126 -11.35 -16.16 21.79
C ASP A 126 -10.19 -15.19 21.53
N PRO A 127 -10.04 -14.68 20.28
CA PRO A 127 -9.00 -13.74 19.94
C PRO A 127 -9.34 -12.33 20.43
N ASP A 128 -8.31 -11.48 20.59
CA ASP A 128 -8.53 -10.05 20.80
C ASP A 128 -9.00 -9.37 19.49
N ASN A 129 -10.30 -9.14 19.40
CA ASN A 129 -10.92 -8.49 18.23
C ASN A 129 -10.49 -7.03 18.06
N GLY A 130 -10.04 -6.36 19.12
CA GLY A 130 -9.50 -5.01 19.06
C GLY A 130 -8.17 -4.98 18.30
N ILE A 131 -7.29 -5.93 18.59
CA ILE A 131 -6.00 -6.10 17.88
C ILE A 131 -6.25 -6.45 16.40
N ILE A 132 -7.21 -7.32 16.11
CA ILE A 132 -7.56 -7.69 14.75
C ILE A 132 -8.04 -6.46 13.96
N LEU A 133 -8.98 -5.69 14.51
CA LEU A 133 -9.48 -4.48 13.88
C LEU A 133 -8.38 -3.45 13.64
N ALA A 134 -7.53 -3.21 14.65
CA ALA A 134 -6.37 -2.33 14.55
C ALA A 134 -5.42 -2.76 13.43
N SER A 135 -5.16 -4.06 13.32
CA SER A 135 -4.29 -4.64 12.28
C SER A 135 -4.89 -4.50 10.88
N TYR A 136 -6.21 -4.65 10.70
CA TYR A 136 -6.89 -4.37 9.44
C TYR A 136 -6.79 -2.89 9.03
N ILE A 137 -7.04 -1.98 9.98
CA ILE A 137 -6.90 -0.54 9.74
C ILE A 137 -5.45 -0.19 9.41
N GLY A 138 -4.49 -0.69 10.18
CA GLY A 138 -3.06 -0.50 9.92
C GLY A 138 -2.64 -1.01 8.55
N SER A 139 -3.10 -2.20 8.15
CA SER A 139 -2.88 -2.76 6.82
C SER A 139 -3.44 -1.87 5.72
N PHE A 140 -4.65 -1.35 5.89
CA PHE A 140 -5.29 -0.45 4.93
C PHE A 140 -4.52 0.87 4.77
N VAL A 141 -4.10 1.48 5.88
CA VAL A 141 -3.32 2.72 5.86
C VAL A 141 -1.93 2.49 5.25
N MET A 142 -1.27 1.40 5.62
CA MET A 142 0.02 1.00 5.04
C MET A 142 -0.09 0.76 3.53
N ALA A 143 -1.14 0.09 3.04
CA ALA A 143 -1.40 -0.07 1.61
C ALA A 143 -1.54 1.29 0.90
N GLY A 144 -2.16 2.29 1.55
CA GLY A 144 -2.21 3.67 1.06
C GLY A 144 -0.84 4.30 0.88
N ALA A 145 0.09 4.08 1.82
CA ALA A 145 1.45 4.59 1.70
C ALA A 145 2.23 3.95 0.55
N PHE A 146 2.19 2.62 0.41
CA PHE A 146 2.75 1.92 -0.75
C PHE A 146 2.16 2.43 -2.07
N LEU A 147 0.86 2.65 -2.10
CA LEU A 147 0.14 3.13 -3.28
C LEU A 147 0.51 4.56 -3.64
N ALA A 148 0.67 5.46 -2.67
CA ALA A 148 1.06 6.85 -2.90
C ALA A 148 2.47 6.95 -3.53
N ILE A 149 3.42 6.16 -3.03
CA ILE A 149 4.75 6.01 -3.62
C ILE A 149 4.64 5.53 -5.07
N SER A 150 3.90 4.46 -5.29
CA SER A 150 3.76 3.82 -6.60
C SER A 150 3.06 4.73 -7.62
N ALA A 151 2.03 5.47 -7.20
CA ALA A 151 1.33 6.44 -8.04
C ALA A 151 2.25 7.58 -8.49
N CYS A 152 3.07 8.11 -7.57
CA CYS A 152 4.05 9.14 -7.90
C CYS A 152 5.07 8.63 -8.93
N ILE A 153 5.65 7.46 -8.71
CA ILE A 153 6.65 6.89 -9.63
C ILE A 153 6.02 6.56 -10.98
N SER A 154 4.77 6.09 -11.01
CA SER A 154 4.01 5.84 -12.24
C SER A 154 3.84 7.12 -13.09
N SER A 155 3.76 8.29 -12.47
CA SER A 155 3.64 9.56 -13.19
C SER A 155 4.95 10.03 -13.87
N LEU A 156 6.09 9.46 -13.50
CA LEU A 156 7.40 9.83 -14.05
C LEU A 156 7.80 9.07 -15.31
N THR A 157 7.14 7.94 -15.61
CA THR A 157 7.51 7.08 -16.75
C THR A 157 6.28 6.68 -17.60
N LYS A 158 6.53 6.38 -18.88
CA LYS A 158 5.53 5.82 -19.81
C LYS A 158 5.54 4.27 -19.80
N ASN A 159 6.52 3.66 -19.13
CA ASN A 159 6.67 2.20 -19.08
C ASN A 159 6.22 1.66 -17.73
N GLN A 160 5.14 0.87 -17.73
CA GLN A 160 4.57 0.27 -16.53
C GLN A 160 5.56 -0.65 -15.78
N VAL A 161 6.39 -1.41 -16.52
CA VAL A 161 7.36 -2.33 -15.89
C VAL A 161 8.44 -1.55 -15.15
N ILE A 162 8.94 -0.47 -15.75
CA ILE A 162 9.91 0.42 -15.11
C ILE A 162 9.28 1.08 -13.88
N ALA A 163 8.03 1.56 -13.99
CA ALA A 163 7.29 2.12 -12.86
C ALA A 163 7.18 1.11 -11.71
N PHE A 164 6.82 -0.14 -12.02
CA PHE A 164 6.72 -1.21 -11.04
C PHE A 164 8.04 -1.47 -10.33
N ILE A 165 9.12 -1.69 -11.09
CA ILE A 165 10.45 -2.01 -10.51
C ILE A 165 10.93 -0.89 -9.59
N ILE A 166 10.86 0.37 -10.04
CA ILE A 166 11.30 1.51 -9.22
C ILE A 166 10.39 1.66 -7.98
N ALA A 167 9.06 1.56 -8.14
CA ALA A 167 8.14 1.65 -7.02
C ALA A 167 8.37 0.55 -6.00
N ALA A 168 8.51 -0.70 -6.43
CA ALA A 168 8.80 -1.83 -5.55
C ALA A 168 10.15 -1.66 -4.83
N THR A 169 11.18 -1.15 -5.53
CA THR A 169 12.48 -0.88 -4.92
C THR A 169 12.39 0.20 -3.84
N VAL A 170 11.71 1.32 -4.10
CA VAL A 170 11.53 2.38 -3.10
C VAL A 170 10.73 1.86 -1.91
N CYS A 171 9.64 1.15 -2.16
CA CYS A 171 8.83 0.52 -1.11
C CYS A 171 9.64 -0.49 -0.28
N PHE A 172 10.52 -1.28 -0.93
CA PHE A 172 11.42 -2.21 -0.27
C PHE A 172 12.41 -1.49 0.65
N LEU A 173 12.98 -0.37 0.21
CA LEU A 173 13.88 0.42 1.03
C LEU A 173 13.19 0.95 2.29
N PHE A 174 11.97 1.48 2.18
CA PHE A 174 11.17 1.89 3.35
C PHE A 174 10.83 0.71 4.25
N THR A 175 10.50 -0.45 3.68
CA THR A 175 10.17 -1.65 4.47
C THR A 175 11.38 -2.17 5.22
N MET A 176 12.56 -2.23 4.56
CA MET A 176 13.78 -2.79 5.09
C MET A 176 14.57 -1.84 6.00
N SER A 177 14.31 -0.53 5.98
CA SER A 177 15.09 0.47 6.73
C SER A 177 15.17 0.19 8.24
N GLY A 178 14.16 -0.42 8.84
CA GLY A 178 14.13 -0.82 10.25
C GLY A 178 14.49 -2.28 10.51
N ALA A 179 14.84 -3.04 9.49
CA ALA A 179 15.25 -4.43 9.68
C ALA A 179 16.57 -4.50 10.47
N GLN A 180 16.62 -5.42 11.45
CA GLN A 180 17.77 -5.53 12.34
C GLN A 180 19.11 -5.73 11.59
N LEU A 181 19.08 -6.43 10.46
CA LEU A 181 20.24 -6.65 9.61
C LEU A 181 20.77 -5.34 9.03
N VAL A 182 19.87 -4.45 8.59
CA VAL A 182 20.22 -3.12 8.06
C VAL A 182 20.75 -2.22 9.19
N LEU A 183 20.04 -2.19 10.32
CA LEU A 183 20.44 -1.37 11.47
C LEU A 183 21.82 -1.79 12.01
N ASN A 184 22.09 -3.09 12.13
CA ASN A 184 23.38 -3.61 12.59
C ASN A 184 24.55 -3.21 11.66
N PHE A 185 24.31 -3.15 10.35
CA PHE A 185 25.33 -2.67 9.40
C PHE A 185 25.73 -1.22 9.67
N PHE A 186 24.77 -0.37 10.03
CA PHE A 186 25.04 1.05 10.30
C PHE A 186 25.51 1.32 11.73
N GLN A 187 25.12 0.52 12.72
CA GLN A 187 25.50 0.70 14.14
C GLN A 187 27.01 0.69 14.39
N GLY A 188 27.80 0.06 13.50
CA GLY A 188 29.24 -0.03 13.66
C GLY A 188 30.04 1.25 13.33
N TRP A 189 29.44 2.19 12.55
CA TRP A 189 30.13 3.36 12.03
C TRP A 189 29.31 4.63 11.90
N ALA A 190 27.97 4.54 11.90
CA ALA A 190 27.08 5.68 11.76
C ALA A 190 26.69 6.26 13.14
N PRO A 191 26.45 7.59 13.24
CA PRO A 191 25.92 8.21 14.45
C PRO A 191 24.57 7.60 14.84
N GLY A 192 24.30 7.47 16.16
CA GLY A 192 23.05 6.89 16.66
C GLY A 192 21.80 7.59 16.12
N VAL A 193 21.86 8.91 15.97
CA VAL A 193 20.75 9.72 15.39
C VAL A 193 20.39 9.25 13.97
N PHE A 194 21.36 8.85 13.16
CA PHE A 194 21.12 8.34 11.81
C PHE A 194 20.44 6.95 11.84
N VAL A 195 20.89 6.08 12.75
CA VAL A 195 20.27 4.75 12.93
C VAL A 195 18.82 4.88 13.41
N ASP A 196 18.54 5.79 14.33
CA ASP A 196 17.20 6.07 14.83
C ASP A 196 16.30 6.67 13.73
N ALA A 197 16.85 7.55 12.88
CA ALA A 197 16.13 8.08 11.73
C ALA A 197 15.76 6.98 10.73
N LEU A 198 16.69 6.06 10.42
CA LEU A 198 16.41 4.91 9.56
C LEU A 198 15.31 4.01 10.13
N ARG A 199 15.36 3.73 11.44
CA ARG A 199 14.33 2.95 12.13
C ARG A 199 12.97 3.63 12.07
N SER A 200 12.92 4.96 12.25
CA SER A 200 11.67 5.73 12.22
C SER A 200 11.05 5.86 10.82
N MET A 201 11.78 5.52 9.77
CA MET A 201 11.25 5.49 8.39
C MET A 201 10.70 4.11 7.99
N SER A 202 10.80 3.11 8.86
CA SER A 202 10.46 1.73 8.53
C SER A 202 8.96 1.43 8.61
N PHE A 203 8.42 0.92 7.53
CA PHE A 203 7.04 0.39 7.51
C PHE A 203 6.86 -0.80 8.45
N LEU A 204 7.86 -1.68 8.54
CA LEU A 204 7.81 -2.84 9.45
C LEU A 204 7.72 -2.42 10.91
N THR A 205 8.52 -1.44 11.34
CA THR A 205 8.54 -0.99 12.73
C THR A 205 7.19 -0.45 13.17
N HIS A 206 6.60 0.45 12.36
CA HIS A 206 5.30 1.05 12.63
C HIS A 206 4.16 0.05 12.54
N PHE A 207 4.19 -0.83 11.56
CA PHE A 207 3.15 -1.84 11.38
C PHE A 207 3.17 -2.91 12.47
N GLN A 208 4.35 -3.35 12.92
CA GLN A 208 4.47 -4.31 14.01
C GLN A 208 3.88 -3.79 15.33
N ALA A 209 4.04 -2.50 15.64
CA ALA A 209 3.42 -1.91 16.82
C ALA A 209 1.88 -2.02 16.75
N VAL A 210 1.30 -1.70 15.60
CA VAL A 210 -0.16 -1.80 15.38
C VAL A 210 -0.66 -3.24 15.48
N THR A 211 0.08 -4.23 14.94
CA THR A 211 -0.30 -5.65 15.03
C THR A 211 -0.18 -6.24 16.44
N GLN A 212 0.49 -5.55 17.35
CA GLN A 212 0.52 -5.86 18.78
C GLN A 212 -0.56 -5.13 19.59
N GLY A 213 -1.48 -4.43 18.92
CA GLY A 213 -2.57 -3.69 19.55
C GLY A 213 -2.19 -2.30 20.07
N VAL A 214 -0.95 -1.85 19.82
CA VAL A 214 -0.50 -0.51 20.20
C VAL A 214 -0.67 0.43 19.01
N ILE A 215 -1.74 1.23 19.02
CA ILE A 215 -1.91 2.30 18.04
C ILE A 215 -1.31 3.58 18.64
N ASP A 216 -0.08 3.89 18.26
CA ASP A 216 0.52 5.17 18.62
C ASP A 216 0.14 6.25 17.56
N ILE A 217 -0.12 7.46 18.03
CA ILE A 217 -0.34 8.62 17.13
C ILE A 217 0.82 8.79 16.16
N LYS A 218 2.05 8.43 16.58
CA LYS A 218 3.24 8.46 15.73
C LYS A 218 3.09 7.61 14.47
N ASP A 219 2.47 6.43 14.56
CA ASP A 219 2.30 5.51 13.43
C ASP A 219 1.28 6.09 12.42
N VAL A 220 0.19 6.67 12.94
CA VAL A 220 -0.82 7.33 12.11
C VAL A 220 -0.25 8.56 11.41
N VAL A 221 0.51 9.38 12.13
CA VAL A 221 1.17 10.58 11.57
C VAL A 221 2.23 10.19 10.55
N PHE A 222 3.00 9.14 10.81
CA PHE A 222 4.00 8.63 9.87
C PHE A 222 3.37 8.24 8.52
N PHE A 223 2.43 7.31 8.52
CA PHE A 223 1.78 6.89 7.28
C PHE A 223 0.99 8.02 6.61
N GLY A 224 0.26 8.82 7.41
CA GLY A 224 -0.51 9.96 6.90
C GLY A 224 0.36 11.02 6.23
N SER A 225 1.46 11.42 6.86
CA SER A 225 2.41 12.39 6.32
C SER A 225 3.09 11.86 5.05
N LEU A 226 3.42 10.58 5.02
CA LEU A 226 4.03 9.93 3.87
C LEU A 226 3.06 9.88 2.68
N ILE A 227 1.79 9.53 2.90
CA ILE A 227 0.76 9.57 1.85
C ILE A 227 0.63 10.99 1.29
N VAL A 228 0.48 12.00 2.15
CA VAL A 228 0.32 13.40 1.73
C VAL A 228 1.55 13.88 0.96
N MET A 229 2.75 13.60 1.44
CA MET A 229 4.00 13.98 0.79
C MET A 229 4.11 13.39 -0.62
N TRP A 230 3.88 12.08 -0.76
CA TRP A 230 4.00 11.42 -2.07
C TRP A 230 2.88 11.82 -3.04
N LEU A 231 1.67 12.10 -2.56
CA LEU A 231 0.60 12.66 -3.39
C LEU A 231 0.94 14.08 -3.86
N PHE A 232 1.54 14.90 -3.00
CA PHE A 232 2.00 16.24 -3.38
C PHE A 232 3.09 16.15 -4.47
N LEU A 233 4.09 15.28 -4.29
CA LEU A 233 5.11 15.01 -5.31
C LEU A 233 4.50 14.49 -6.61
N ASN A 234 3.46 13.66 -6.53
CA ASN A 234 2.74 13.15 -7.69
C ASN A 234 2.04 14.29 -8.47
N ILE A 235 1.40 15.23 -7.76
CA ILE A 235 0.79 16.42 -8.41
C ILE A 235 1.85 17.21 -9.18
N ILE A 236 2.99 17.50 -8.56
CA ILE A 236 4.11 18.22 -9.20
C ILE A 236 4.62 17.43 -10.42
N ALA A 237 4.83 16.11 -10.27
CA ALA A 237 5.32 15.27 -11.35
C ALA A 237 4.37 15.25 -12.56
N VAL A 238 3.06 15.18 -12.32
CA VAL A 238 2.04 15.25 -13.38
C VAL A 238 2.04 16.63 -14.04
N GLU A 239 2.16 17.73 -13.28
CA GLU A 239 2.17 19.08 -13.84
C GLU A 239 3.39 19.36 -14.70
N ILE A 240 4.59 18.95 -14.28
CA ILE A 240 5.82 19.11 -15.07
C ILE A 240 5.73 18.32 -16.38
N ASN A 241 5.08 17.17 -16.34
CA ASN A 241 4.97 16.29 -17.50
C ASN A 241 3.79 16.64 -18.45
N LYS A 242 2.95 17.63 -18.11
CA LYS A 242 1.90 18.16 -19.00
C LYS A 242 2.42 18.84 -20.25
N GLY A 243 3.62 19.38 -20.21
CA GLY A 243 4.23 20.15 -21.28
C GLY A 243 5.19 19.36 -22.19
N ARG A 244 5.28 18.04 -21.99
CA ARG A 244 6.16 17.15 -22.76
C ARG A 244 5.37 15.98 -23.36
#